data_0db1e0d992b0cfd2bc5e023ce530409f
#
_entry.id   0db1e0d992b0cfd2bc5e023ce530409f
#
_cell.length_a   1.000
_cell.length_b   1.000
_cell.length_c   1.000
_cell.angle_alpha   90.00
_cell.angle_beta   90.00
_cell.angle_gamma   90.00
#
_symmetry.space_group_name_H-M   'P 1'
#
loop_
_entity.id
_entity.type
_entity.pdbx_description
1 polymer ?
#
loop_
_entity_poly.entity_id
_entity_poly.type
_entity_poly.pdbx_seq_one_letter_code
_entity_poly.pdbx_strand_id
1 'polypeptide(L)'
;MALTVPQRRFFMQLGVLYVSTAAIFLILDGIMLMLVMKPLFTRHIGALMADPIRGVPALLFYAAYVAGLLYLVSWPALKSGAPVVISAAVIGAMAYGTYEFTSYAIMRDWHVQMVITDFVWGTVLTAFSAWAGLAITRATVG
;
A
#
# COMPACT_ATOMS: atom_id res chain seq x y z
N MET A 1 12.68 -27.63 -16.99
CA MET A 1 13.82 -26.79 -17.43
C MET A 1 14.33 -26.00 -16.22
N ALA A 2 15.58 -26.20 -15.81
CA ALA A 2 16.11 -25.52 -14.63
C ALA A 2 16.45 -24.05 -14.94
N LEU A 3 16.10 -23.15 -14.00
CA LEU A 3 16.43 -21.74 -14.13
C LEU A 3 17.96 -21.53 -14.08
N THR A 4 18.48 -20.61 -14.88
CA THR A 4 19.87 -20.15 -14.78
C THR A 4 20.10 -19.36 -13.49
N VAL A 5 21.35 -19.22 -13.06
CA VAL A 5 21.72 -18.45 -11.85
C VAL A 5 21.18 -17.02 -11.89
N PRO A 6 21.30 -16.24 -12.99
CA PRO A 6 20.72 -14.90 -13.08
C PRO A 6 19.20 -14.89 -12.95
N GLN A 7 18.52 -15.87 -13.55
CA GLN A 7 17.07 -15.99 -13.46
C GLN A 7 16.61 -16.30 -12.04
N ARG A 8 17.30 -17.22 -11.34
CA ARG A 8 17.02 -17.52 -9.93
C ARG A 8 17.15 -16.28 -9.06
N ARG A 9 18.23 -15.51 -9.23
CA ARG A 9 18.45 -14.27 -8.48
C ARG A 9 17.34 -13.25 -8.74
N PHE A 10 16.94 -13.08 -10.00
CA PHE A 10 15.85 -12.18 -10.38
C PHE A 10 14.54 -12.53 -9.66
N PHE A 11 14.10 -13.79 -9.76
CA PHE A 11 12.85 -14.22 -9.13
C PHE A 11 12.92 -14.14 -7.60
N MET A 12 14.06 -14.44 -7.01
CA MET A 12 14.26 -14.35 -5.56
C MET A 12 14.18 -12.90 -5.09
N GLN A 13 14.84 -11.97 -5.76
CA GLN A 13 14.78 -10.54 -5.44
C GLN A 13 13.34 -10.01 -5.57
N LEU A 14 12.67 -10.34 -6.66
CA LEU A 14 11.28 -9.91 -6.90
C LEU A 14 10.33 -10.49 -5.86
N GLY A 15 10.46 -11.77 -5.54
CA GLY A 15 9.65 -12.45 -4.53
C GLY A 15 9.82 -11.87 -3.13
N VAL A 16 11.07 -11.67 -2.68
CA VAL A 16 11.37 -11.07 -1.38
C VAL A 16 10.87 -9.63 -1.32
N LEU A 17 11.09 -8.84 -2.37
CA LEU A 17 10.63 -7.46 -2.43
C LEU A 17 9.11 -7.37 -2.35
N TYR A 18 8.38 -8.20 -3.11
CA TYR A 18 6.92 -8.21 -3.09
C TYR A 18 6.37 -8.68 -1.74
N VAL A 19 6.82 -9.82 -1.25
CA VAL A 19 6.30 -10.40 0.00
C VAL A 19 6.57 -9.51 1.19
N SER A 20 7.78 -8.97 1.31
CA SER A 20 8.13 -8.07 2.43
C SER A 20 7.35 -6.76 2.38
N THR A 21 7.24 -6.14 1.21
CA THR A 21 6.46 -4.90 1.05
C THR A 21 4.97 -5.15 1.33
N ALA A 22 4.38 -6.22 0.76
CA ALA A 22 2.98 -6.58 0.97
C ALA A 22 2.68 -6.94 2.42
N ALA A 23 3.54 -7.71 3.08
CA ALA A 23 3.35 -8.08 4.48
C ALA A 23 3.37 -6.85 5.40
N ILE A 24 4.35 -5.96 5.24
CA ILE A 24 4.43 -4.72 6.02
C ILE A 24 3.20 -3.85 5.77
N PHE A 25 2.86 -3.64 4.50
CA PHE A 25 1.70 -2.84 4.11
C PHE A 25 0.40 -3.39 4.74
N LEU A 26 0.12 -4.66 4.56
CA LEU A 26 -1.13 -5.28 5.03
C LEU A 26 -1.21 -5.36 6.55
N ILE A 27 -0.11 -5.63 7.25
CA ILE A 27 -0.09 -5.68 8.72
C ILE A 27 -0.37 -4.29 9.29
N LEU A 28 0.34 -3.26 8.83
CA LEU A 28 0.17 -1.90 9.32
C LEU A 28 -1.20 -1.33 8.95
N ASP A 29 -1.65 -1.56 7.73
CA ASP A 29 -2.98 -1.10 7.28
C ASP A 29 -4.09 -1.84 8.02
N GLY A 30 -3.96 -3.15 8.23
CA GLY A 30 -4.91 -3.92 9.02
C GLY A 30 -5.08 -3.40 10.45
N ILE A 31 -3.98 -3.06 11.12
CA ILE A 31 -4.00 -2.46 12.46
C ILE A 31 -4.72 -1.10 12.42
N MET A 32 -4.36 -0.24 11.47
CA MET A 32 -4.96 1.09 11.32
C MET A 32 -6.45 1.00 10.98
N LEU A 33 -6.83 0.10 10.08
CA LEU A 33 -8.24 -0.15 9.74
C LEU A 33 -9.06 -0.57 10.95
N MET A 34 -8.55 -1.46 11.78
CA MET A 34 -9.28 -1.96 12.95
C MET A 34 -9.37 -0.92 14.07
N LEU A 35 -8.29 -0.20 14.34
CA LEU A 35 -8.20 0.67 15.52
C LEU A 35 -8.68 2.10 15.25
N VAL A 36 -8.54 2.59 14.04
CA VAL A 36 -8.81 4.01 13.71
C VAL A 36 -9.84 4.15 12.60
N MET A 37 -9.61 3.54 11.44
CA MET A 37 -10.43 3.82 10.25
C MET A 37 -11.84 3.26 10.40
N LYS A 38 -12.02 2.01 10.83
CA LYS A 38 -13.34 1.41 11.00
C LYS A 38 -14.21 2.18 12.00
N PRO A 39 -13.74 2.53 13.20
CA PRO A 39 -14.50 3.38 14.12
C PRO A 39 -14.83 4.75 13.55
N LEU A 40 -13.87 5.39 12.87
CA LEU A 40 -14.07 6.71 12.27
C LEU A 40 -15.11 6.68 11.15
N PHE A 41 -15.01 5.73 10.22
CA PHE A 41 -15.94 5.57 9.12
C PHE A 41 -17.34 5.17 9.61
N THR A 42 -17.44 4.27 10.60
CA THR A 42 -18.71 3.86 11.19
C THR A 42 -19.46 5.05 11.80
N ARG A 43 -18.73 5.99 12.42
CA ARG A 43 -19.31 7.19 13.00
C ARG A 43 -20.02 8.06 11.98
N HIS A 44 -19.47 8.19 10.78
CA HIS A 44 -19.97 9.10 9.74
C HIS A 44 -20.85 8.41 8.70
N ILE A 45 -20.47 7.23 8.25
CA ILE A 45 -21.11 6.51 7.14
C ILE A 45 -21.56 5.08 7.51
N GLY A 46 -21.67 4.76 8.80
CA GLY A 46 -21.93 3.40 9.26
C GLY A 46 -23.15 2.73 8.61
N ALA A 47 -24.23 3.47 8.38
CA ALA A 47 -25.43 2.97 7.71
C ALA A 47 -25.22 2.60 6.23
N LEU A 48 -24.13 3.09 5.60
CA LEU A 48 -23.78 2.84 4.21
C LEU A 48 -22.71 1.76 4.07
N MET A 49 -22.11 1.32 5.17
CA MET A 49 -21.06 0.30 5.16
C MET A 49 -21.65 -1.09 4.97
N ALA A 50 -20.96 -1.91 4.17
CA ALA A 50 -21.31 -3.32 4.04
C ALA A 50 -21.03 -4.07 5.35
N ASP A 51 -21.95 -4.94 5.75
CA ASP A 51 -21.79 -5.83 6.90
C ASP A 51 -22.25 -7.25 6.49
N PRO A 52 -21.34 -8.24 6.42
CA PRO A 52 -19.88 -8.13 6.62
C PRO A 52 -19.16 -7.34 5.51
N ILE A 53 -17.99 -6.79 5.83
CA ILE A 53 -17.13 -6.12 4.85
C ILE A 53 -16.69 -7.10 3.76
N ARG A 54 -16.72 -6.65 2.51
CA ARG A 54 -16.31 -7.43 1.35
C ARG A 54 -14.78 -7.48 1.23
N GLY A 55 -14.15 -8.45 1.89
CA GLY A 55 -12.69 -8.55 1.97
C GLY A 55 -12.00 -8.90 0.65
N VAL A 56 -12.62 -9.71 -0.20
CA VAL A 56 -12.00 -10.19 -1.45
C VAL A 56 -11.63 -9.05 -2.40
N PRO A 57 -12.53 -8.10 -2.75
CA PRO A 57 -12.15 -6.96 -3.58
C PRO A 57 -11.03 -6.12 -2.99
N ALA A 58 -11.02 -5.91 -1.67
CA ALA A 58 -9.98 -5.15 -0.98
C ALA A 58 -8.62 -5.83 -1.08
N LEU A 59 -8.55 -7.13 -0.80
CA LEU A 59 -7.29 -7.90 -0.89
C LEU A 59 -6.76 -7.97 -2.32
N LEU A 60 -7.63 -8.14 -3.32
CA LEU A 60 -7.23 -8.12 -4.72
C LEU A 60 -6.64 -6.77 -5.12
N PHE A 61 -7.27 -5.68 -4.69
CA PHE A 61 -6.75 -4.34 -4.95
C PHE A 61 -5.41 -4.10 -4.26
N TYR A 62 -5.25 -4.47 -3.00
CA TYR A 62 -3.98 -4.32 -2.29
C TYR A 62 -2.86 -5.13 -2.93
N ALA A 63 -3.13 -6.35 -3.37
CA ALA A 63 -2.16 -7.17 -4.09
C ALA A 63 -1.70 -6.49 -5.39
N ALA A 64 -2.63 -5.95 -6.17
CA ALA A 64 -2.35 -5.20 -7.38
C ALA A 64 -1.63 -3.87 -7.09
N TYR A 65 -2.02 -3.17 -6.03
CA TYR A 65 -1.40 -1.91 -5.61
C TYR A 65 0.07 -2.09 -5.24
N VAL A 66 0.39 -3.11 -4.45
CA VAL A 66 1.79 -3.44 -4.11
C VAL A 66 2.57 -3.83 -5.36
N ALA A 67 1.99 -4.60 -6.29
CA ALA A 67 2.64 -4.92 -7.56
C ALA A 67 2.95 -3.67 -8.38
N GLY A 68 2.02 -2.73 -8.47
CA GLY A 68 2.21 -1.43 -9.13
C GLY A 68 3.29 -0.58 -8.45
N LEU A 69 3.31 -0.55 -7.12
CA LEU A 69 4.34 0.16 -6.34
C LEU A 69 5.73 -0.42 -6.61
N LEU A 70 5.86 -1.74 -6.68
CA LEU A 70 7.10 -2.38 -7.04
C LEU A 70 7.53 -2.01 -8.47
N TYR A 71 6.62 -2.12 -9.42
CA TYR A 71 6.91 -1.84 -10.83
C TYR A 71 7.40 -0.42 -11.05
N LEU A 72 6.71 0.55 -10.44
CA LEU A 72 6.97 1.97 -10.66
C LEU A 72 8.14 2.52 -9.83
N VAL A 73 8.37 1.98 -8.63
CA VAL A 73 9.28 2.58 -7.65
C VAL A 73 10.34 1.60 -7.14
N SER A 74 9.90 0.52 -6.46
CA SER A 74 10.84 -0.28 -5.68
C SER A 74 11.80 -1.10 -6.54
N TRP A 75 11.32 -1.67 -7.65
CA TRP A 75 12.16 -2.46 -8.55
C TRP A 75 13.19 -1.62 -9.29
N PRO A 76 12.86 -0.47 -9.91
CA PRO A 76 13.86 0.44 -10.46
C PRO A 76 14.89 0.90 -9.43
N ALA A 77 14.45 1.22 -8.22
CA ALA A 77 15.32 1.65 -7.13
C ALA A 77 16.27 0.55 -6.64
N LEU A 78 15.82 -0.71 -6.63
CA LEU A 78 16.68 -1.85 -6.29
C LEU A 78 17.85 -1.97 -7.29
N LYS A 79 17.61 -1.66 -8.56
CA LYS A 79 18.63 -1.73 -9.62
C LYS A 79 19.56 -0.52 -9.67
N SER A 80 19.04 0.66 -9.44
CA SER A 80 19.77 1.93 -9.54
C SER A 80 20.40 2.41 -8.23
N GLY A 81 19.96 1.88 -7.08
CA GLY A 81 20.34 2.40 -5.77
C GLY A 81 19.57 3.67 -5.35
N ALA A 82 18.59 4.13 -6.15
CA ALA A 82 17.83 5.34 -5.88
C ALA A 82 16.99 5.24 -4.59
N PRO A 83 16.71 6.38 -3.92
CA PRO A 83 15.77 6.42 -2.79
C PRO A 83 14.33 6.25 -3.28
N VAL A 84 13.46 5.66 -2.43
CA VAL A 84 12.06 5.35 -2.79
C VAL A 84 11.02 6.17 -2.06
N VAL A 85 11.39 6.80 -0.94
CA VAL A 85 10.43 7.39 0.01
C VAL A 85 9.52 8.42 -0.64
N ILE A 86 10.08 9.38 -1.38
CA ILE A 86 9.31 10.46 -1.99
C ILE A 86 8.40 9.92 -3.11
N SER A 87 8.95 9.10 -4.00
CA SER A 87 8.16 8.52 -5.11
C SER A 87 7.03 7.64 -4.60
N ALA A 88 7.28 6.83 -3.58
CA ALA A 88 6.25 6.02 -2.94
C ALA A 88 5.21 6.88 -2.20
N ALA A 89 5.64 7.94 -1.51
CA ALA A 89 4.74 8.90 -0.87
C ALA A 89 3.79 9.56 -1.89
N VAL A 90 4.30 9.96 -3.05
CA VAL A 90 3.48 10.53 -4.13
C VAL A 90 2.45 9.53 -4.63
N ILE A 91 2.83 8.27 -4.85
CA ILE A 91 1.88 7.21 -5.24
C ILE A 91 0.81 7.01 -4.17
N GLY A 92 1.19 6.94 -2.89
CA GLY A 92 0.26 6.83 -1.78
C GLY A 92 -0.71 8.01 -1.72
N ALA A 93 -0.19 9.24 -1.85
CA ALA A 93 -1.00 10.45 -1.88
C ALA A 93 -1.99 10.46 -3.06
N MET A 94 -1.56 10.02 -4.24
CA MET A 94 -2.44 9.94 -5.41
C MET A 94 -3.54 8.88 -5.23
N ALA A 95 -3.21 7.70 -4.74
CA ALA A 95 -4.16 6.60 -4.59
C ALA A 95 -5.21 6.91 -3.51
N TYR A 96 -4.75 7.23 -2.31
CA TYR A 96 -5.65 7.55 -1.18
C TYR A 96 -6.35 8.90 -1.36
N GLY A 97 -5.65 9.87 -1.94
CA GLY A 97 -6.24 11.15 -2.29
C GLY A 97 -7.36 11.04 -3.32
N THR A 98 -7.18 10.24 -4.35
CA THR A 98 -8.25 9.98 -5.33
C THR A 98 -9.51 9.45 -4.66
N TYR A 99 -9.38 8.44 -3.79
CA TYR A 99 -10.50 7.86 -3.07
C TYR A 99 -11.16 8.88 -2.13
N GLU A 100 -10.39 9.51 -1.28
CA GLU A 100 -10.91 10.38 -0.23
C GLU A 100 -11.50 11.70 -0.75
N PHE A 101 -10.76 12.41 -1.60
CA PHE A 101 -11.22 13.70 -2.10
C PHE A 101 -12.39 13.58 -3.06
N THR A 102 -12.42 12.56 -3.91
CA THR A 102 -13.57 12.34 -4.80
C THR A 102 -14.79 11.85 -4.04
N SER A 103 -14.64 10.99 -3.05
CA SER A 103 -15.74 10.57 -2.18
C SER A 103 -16.33 11.75 -1.40
N TYR A 104 -15.46 12.60 -0.84
CA TYR A 104 -15.90 13.82 -0.16
C TYR A 104 -16.66 14.78 -1.06
N ALA A 105 -16.25 14.87 -2.33
CA ALA A 105 -16.89 15.75 -3.30
C ALA A 105 -18.32 15.30 -3.68
N ILE A 106 -18.61 13.99 -3.66
CA ILE A 106 -19.86 13.44 -4.17
C ILE A 106 -20.75 12.81 -3.11
N MET A 107 -20.25 12.50 -1.92
CA MET A 107 -21.01 11.82 -0.87
C MET A 107 -21.34 12.76 0.28
N ARG A 108 -22.64 12.92 0.57
CA ARG A 108 -23.15 13.85 1.60
C ARG A 108 -22.53 13.61 2.98
N ASP A 109 -22.41 12.36 3.39
CA ASP A 109 -22.03 11.99 4.75
C ASP A 109 -20.52 11.71 4.90
N TRP A 110 -19.76 11.94 3.83
CA TRP A 110 -18.29 11.86 3.89
C TRP A 110 -17.74 13.03 4.67
N HIS A 111 -16.88 12.77 5.65
CA HIS A 111 -16.40 13.80 6.58
C HIS A 111 -14.93 14.14 6.33
N VAL A 112 -14.57 15.40 6.48
CA VAL A 112 -13.21 15.90 6.27
C VAL A 112 -12.17 15.18 7.15
N GLN A 113 -12.56 14.74 8.35
CA GLN A 113 -11.70 13.97 9.23
C GLN A 113 -11.30 12.62 8.61
N MET A 114 -12.23 11.96 7.90
CA MET A 114 -11.94 10.73 7.14
C MET A 114 -10.91 11.02 6.04
N VAL A 115 -11.14 12.09 5.29
CA VAL A 115 -10.24 12.53 4.19
C VAL A 115 -8.82 12.74 4.69
N ILE A 116 -8.64 13.56 5.70
CA ILE A 116 -7.29 13.91 6.20
C ILE A 116 -6.60 12.70 6.81
N THR A 117 -7.31 11.94 7.64
CA THR A 117 -6.74 10.78 8.33
C THR A 117 -6.27 9.71 7.34
N ASP A 118 -7.11 9.35 6.39
CA ASP A 118 -6.79 8.28 5.43
C ASP A 118 -5.78 8.73 4.38
N PHE A 119 -5.88 9.97 3.90
CA PHE A 119 -4.91 10.55 2.98
C PHE A 119 -3.49 10.58 3.55
N VAL A 120 -3.34 11.09 4.77
CA VAL A 120 -2.03 11.14 5.45
C VAL A 120 -1.53 9.75 5.74
N TRP A 121 -2.40 8.88 6.25
CA TRP A 121 -2.04 7.49 6.54
C TRP A 121 -1.56 6.75 5.28
N GLY A 122 -2.31 6.77 4.21
CA GLY A 122 -1.96 6.09 2.96
C GLY A 122 -0.66 6.58 2.34
N THR A 123 -0.39 7.88 2.46
CA THR A 123 0.88 8.48 2.01
C THR A 123 2.06 7.94 2.82
N VAL A 124 1.97 7.95 4.14
CA VAL A 124 3.02 7.46 5.05
C VAL A 124 3.17 5.95 4.94
N LEU A 125 2.07 5.21 4.94
CA LEU A 125 2.06 3.75 4.83
C LEU A 125 2.77 3.28 3.55
N THR A 126 2.44 3.87 2.42
CA THR A 126 3.04 3.51 1.12
C THR A 126 4.54 3.80 1.11
N ALA A 127 4.94 4.98 1.58
CA ALA A 127 6.34 5.38 1.67
C ALA A 127 7.15 4.45 2.58
N PHE A 128 6.62 4.16 3.77
CA PHE A 128 7.28 3.29 4.75
C PHE A 128 7.37 1.84 4.24
N SER A 129 6.29 1.30 3.69
CA SER A 129 6.27 -0.08 3.17
C SER A 129 7.25 -0.28 2.01
N ALA A 130 7.34 0.68 1.09
CA ALA A 130 8.30 0.65 0.00
C ALA A 130 9.74 0.72 0.52
N TRP A 131 10.02 1.61 1.45
CA TRP A 131 11.34 1.75 2.07
C TRP A 131 11.76 0.48 2.82
N ALA A 132 10.89 -0.03 3.69
CA ALA A 132 11.20 -1.21 4.50
C ALA A 132 11.35 -2.47 3.64
N GLY A 133 10.46 -2.69 2.68
CA GLY A 133 10.54 -3.81 1.74
C GLY A 133 11.83 -3.79 0.91
N LEU A 134 12.23 -2.61 0.44
CA LEU A 134 13.50 -2.44 -0.28
C LEU A 134 14.72 -2.69 0.63
N ALA A 135 14.69 -2.17 1.86
CA ALA A 135 15.77 -2.38 2.83
C ALA A 135 15.95 -3.87 3.17
N ILE A 136 14.86 -4.60 3.42
CA ILE A 136 14.87 -6.04 3.66
C ILE A 136 15.46 -6.78 2.45
N THR A 137 15.02 -6.44 1.25
CA THR A 137 15.48 -7.10 0.02
C THR A 137 16.99 -6.88 -0.19
N ARG A 138 17.48 -5.67 0.01
CA ARG A 138 18.93 -5.35 -0.08
C ARG A 138 19.75 -6.12 0.96
N ALA A 139 19.22 -6.26 2.16
CA ALA A 139 19.92 -6.96 3.25
C ALA A 139 19.94 -8.49 3.08
N THR A 140 18.97 -9.07 2.40
CA THR A 140 18.81 -10.55 2.31
C THR A 140 19.25 -11.14 0.98
N VAL A 141 18.92 -10.48 -0.13
CA VAL A 141 19.14 -11.01 -1.49
C VAL A 141 19.68 -9.96 -2.47
N GLY A 142 20.08 -8.83 -1.95
CA GLY A 142 20.65 -7.70 -2.71
C GLY A 142 22.00 -7.93 -3.34
#